data_133f398bed28c9663760346c3f053e68
#
_entry.id   133f398bed28c9663760346c3f053e68
#
_cell.length_a   1.000
_cell.length_b   1.000
_cell.length_c   1.000
_cell.angle_alpha   90.00
_cell.angle_beta   90.00
_cell.angle_gamma   90.00
#
_symmetry.space_group_name_H-M   'P 1'
#
loop_
_entity.id
_entity.type
_entity.pdbx_description
1 polymer ?
#
loop_
_entity_poly.entity_id
_entity_poly.type
_entity_poly.pdbx_seq_one_letter_code
_entity_poly.pdbx_strand_id
1 'polypeptide(L)'
;MSIEQTEPRSTDPLPGSRRIYARGQLHPTVRVPFRLVKLDSTKGPGGGAAENNPVCIYDCSGPWGDPGFKGTVEQGLPALRRDWILSRGGVEDVVPSFKSARGNEGPGIPESLRRKPLRAKRGSIVTQLEYARQGIITPEMEFIAIRENLGMENTPGNWTARSASAPYPLHITPEFVRDEVARGRAIIP
;
A
#
# COMPACT_ATOMS: atom_id res chain seq x y z
N MET A 1 -13.45 -8.34 -6.15
CA MET A 1 -12.77 -7.35 -5.29
C MET A 1 -13.84 -6.57 -4.54
N SER A 2 -13.76 -6.46 -3.22
CA SER A 2 -14.71 -5.66 -2.42
C SER A 2 -14.12 -4.27 -2.21
N ILE A 3 -14.86 -3.23 -2.57
CA ILE A 3 -14.48 -1.83 -2.36
C ILE A 3 -15.25 -1.28 -1.17
N GLU A 4 -14.53 -0.83 -0.16
CA GLU A 4 -15.10 -0.12 0.99
C GLU A 4 -15.06 1.39 0.70
N GLN A 5 -16.22 2.03 0.69
CA GLN A 5 -16.34 3.46 0.41
C GLN A 5 -16.68 4.21 1.70
N THR A 6 -15.97 5.31 1.93
CA THR A 6 -16.31 6.27 2.99
C THR A 6 -16.95 7.48 2.33
N GLU A 7 -18.16 7.87 2.76
CA GLU A 7 -18.83 9.07 2.24
C GLU A 7 -18.02 10.33 2.56
N PRO A 8 -17.80 11.22 1.58
CA PRO A 8 -17.10 12.47 1.81
C PRO A 8 -17.94 13.38 2.72
N ARG A 9 -17.31 13.93 3.74
CA ARG A 9 -17.92 14.97 4.58
C ARG A 9 -17.59 16.34 3.98
N SER A 10 -18.51 17.30 4.10
CA SER A 10 -18.30 18.66 3.59
C SER A 10 -17.12 19.41 4.23
N THR A 11 -16.59 18.87 5.32
CA THR A 11 -15.42 19.37 6.06
C THR A 11 -14.10 18.67 5.68
N ASP A 12 -14.12 17.75 4.70
CA ASP A 12 -12.90 17.09 4.25
C ASP A 12 -11.96 18.12 3.59
N PRO A 13 -10.65 18.04 3.86
CA PRO A 13 -9.66 18.96 3.28
C PRO A 13 -9.56 18.87 1.75
N LEU A 14 -10.12 17.83 1.15
CA LEU A 14 -10.16 17.60 -0.29
C LEU A 14 -11.60 17.26 -0.74
N PRO A 15 -12.52 18.23 -0.77
CA PRO A 15 -13.95 17.98 -1.00
C PRO A 15 -14.27 17.37 -2.37
N GLY A 16 -13.40 17.56 -3.38
CA GLY A 16 -13.53 16.96 -4.71
C GLY A 16 -13.05 15.50 -4.79
N SER A 17 -12.69 14.89 -3.67
CA SER A 17 -12.19 13.51 -3.67
C SER A 17 -12.53 12.78 -2.38
N ARG A 18 -12.58 11.46 -2.44
CA ARG A 18 -12.78 10.62 -1.26
C ARG A 18 -11.80 9.46 -1.23
N ARG A 19 -11.42 9.03 -0.03
CA ARG A 19 -10.63 7.82 0.17
C ARG A 19 -11.52 6.60 0.08
N ILE A 20 -11.04 5.60 -0.64
CA ILE A 20 -11.65 4.27 -0.71
C ILE A 20 -10.59 3.22 -0.43
N TYR A 21 -11.00 2.03 -0.04
CA TYR A 21 -10.10 0.91 0.20
C TYR A 21 -10.52 -0.29 -0.64
N ALA A 22 -9.56 -0.86 -1.36
CA ALA A 22 -9.69 -2.17 -1.95
C ALA A 22 -9.19 -3.23 -0.95
N ARG A 23 -10.01 -4.25 -0.68
CA ARG A 23 -9.69 -5.31 0.28
C ARG A 23 -9.06 -6.51 -0.42
N GLY A 24 -8.09 -7.13 0.26
CA GLY A 24 -7.55 -8.42 -0.13
C GLY A 24 -8.62 -9.52 -0.06
N GLN A 25 -8.48 -10.50 -0.94
CA GLN A 25 -9.30 -11.70 -0.96
C GLN A 25 -8.61 -12.87 -0.23
N LEU A 26 -7.31 -13.00 -0.40
CA LEU A 26 -6.49 -14.00 0.26
C LEU A 26 -6.17 -13.60 1.71
N HIS A 27 -5.93 -12.30 1.93
CA HIS A 27 -5.60 -11.75 3.23
C HIS A 27 -6.58 -10.62 3.57
N PRO A 28 -7.63 -10.88 4.36
CA PRO A 28 -8.66 -9.88 4.70
C PRO A 28 -8.13 -8.63 5.42
N THR A 29 -6.94 -8.72 6.01
CA THR A 29 -6.26 -7.59 6.66
C THR A 29 -5.60 -6.62 5.67
N VAL A 30 -5.47 -7.02 4.41
CA VAL A 30 -4.94 -6.15 3.34
C VAL A 30 -6.02 -5.14 2.95
N ARG A 31 -5.66 -3.86 3.08
CA ARG A 31 -6.48 -2.72 2.66
C ARG A 31 -5.60 -1.77 1.86
N VAL A 32 -5.84 -1.70 0.56
CA VAL A 32 -5.06 -0.85 -0.34
C VAL A 32 -5.79 0.48 -0.51
N PRO A 33 -5.18 1.60 -0.11
CA PRO A 33 -5.82 2.91 -0.16
C PRO A 33 -5.81 3.48 -1.58
N PHE A 34 -6.96 3.98 -2.00
CA PHE A 34 -7.11 4.74 -3.22
C PHE A 34 -7.89 6.02 -2.94
N ARG A 35 -7.76 6.98 -3.84
CA ARG A 35 -8.52 8.22 -3.83
C ARG A 35 -9.34 8.33 -5.10
N LEU A 36 -10.64 8.39 -4.94
CA LEU A 36 -11.58 8.61 -6.02
C LEU A 36 -11.75 10.13 -6.18
N VAL A 37 -11.26 10.66 -7.29
CA VAL A 37 -11.28 12.09 -7.61
C VAL A 37 -12.44 12.38 -8.55
N LYS A 38 -13.34 13.27 -8.14
CA LYS A 38 -14.43 13.75 -8.99
C LYS A 38 -13.85 14.70 -10.03
N LEU A 39 -14.20 14.50 -11.28
CA LEU A 39 -13.84 15.39 -12.37
C LEU A 39 -15.00 16.33 -12.68
N ASP A 40 -14.65 17.55 -13.10
CA ASP A 40 -15.65 18.50 -13.61
C ASP A 40 -16.19 18.04 -14.96
N SER A 41 -17.42 18.44 -15.28
CA SER A 41 -18.03 18.14 -16.57
C SER A 41 -17.30 18.87 -17.70
N THR A 42 -17.14 18.19 -18.84
CA THR A 42 -16.54 18.76 -20.04
C THR A 42 -17.61 19.44 -20.90
N LYS A 43 -17.38 20.69 -21.31
CA LYS A 43 -18.26 21.39 -22.26
C LYS A 43 -17.98 20.88 -23.68
N GLY A 44 -18.97 20.28 -24.30
CA GLY A 44 -18.91 19.87 -25.70
C GLY A 44 -19.04 21.03 -26.71
N PRO A 45 -18.68 20.83 -27.96
CA PRO A 45 -18.75 21.87 -29.04
C PRO A 45 -20.14 22.45 -29.25
N GLY A 46 -21.21 21.79 -28.81
CA GLY A 46 -22.60 22.22 -28.91
C GLY A 46 -23.17 22.86 -27.63
N GLY A 47 -22.33 23.23 -26.65
CA GLY A 47 -22.76 23.85 -25.38
C GLY A 47 -23.34 22.88 -24.34
N GLY A 48 -23.47 21.60 -24.64
CA GLY A 48 -23.87 20.55 -23.69
C GLY A 48 -22.72 20.21 -22.75
N ALA A 49 -23.03 20.00 -21.45
CA ALA A 49 -22.07 19.49 -20.49
C ALA A 49 -22.15 17.95 -20.46
N ALA A 50 -21.02 17.27 -20.64
CA ALA A 50 -20.89 15.84 -20.42
C ALA A 50 -20.22 15.59 -19.06
N GLU A 51 -20.84 14.78 -18.21
CA GLU A 51 -20.23 14.37 -16.95
C GLU A 51 -19.06 13.41 -17.21
N ASN A 52 -17.96 13.64 -16.51
CA ASN A 52 -16.79 12.79 -16.54
C ASN A 52 -16.85 11.73 -15.43
N ASN A 53 -16.48 10.51 -15.74
CA ASN A 53 -16.30 9.49 -14.72
C ASN A 53 -15.18 9.89 -13.73
N PRO A 54 -15.35 9.61 -12.44
CA PRO A 54 -14.31 9.87 -11.46
C PRO A 54 -13.06 9.04 -11.76
N VAL A 55 -11.89 9.60 -11.46
CA VAL A 55 -10.59 8.92 -11.59
C VAL A 55 -10.16 8.37 -10.25
N CYS A 56 -9.75 7.10 -10.25
CA CYS A 56 -9.22 6.43 -9.07
C CYS A 56 -7.69 6.41 -9.13
N ILE A 57 -7.03 6.97 -8.13
CA ILE A 57 -5.57 7.02 -8.01
C ILE A 57 -5.11 6.37 -6.71
N TYR A 58 -3.91 5.78 -6.70
CA TYR A 58 -3.33 5.26 -5.47
C TYR A 58 -3.08 6.40 -4.46
N ASP A 59 -3.57 6.23 -3.22
CA ASP A 59 -3.48 7.26 -2.19
C ASP A 59 -2.19 7.12 -1.38
N CYS A 60 -1.24 8.04 -1.61
CA CYS A 60 0.05 8.10 -0.90
C CYS A 60 0.00 8.98 0.35
N SER A 61 -1.15 9.55 0.75
CA SER A 61 -1.24 10.48 1.89
C SER A 61 -0.97 9.83 3.25
N GLY A 62 -0.79 8.52 3.27
CA GLY A 62 -0.54 7.77 4.50
C GLY A 62 -1.76 7.72 5.42
N PRO A 63 -1.59 7.45 6.72
CA PRO A 63 -2.71 7.29 7.64
C PRO A 63 -3.45 8.60 7.91
N TRP A 64 -2.80 9.76 7.76
CA TRP A 64 -3.39 11.07 8.02
C TRP A 64 -4.58 11.41 7.10
N GLY A 65 -4.65 10.79 5.92
CA GLY A 65 -5.79 10.92 5.03
C GLY A 65 -6.97 10.00 5.37
N ASP A 66 -6.87 9.18 6.42
CA ASP A 66 -7.92 8.27 6.86
C ASP A 66 -8.75 8.92 8.00
N PRO A 67 -10.06 9.17 7.81
CA PRO A 67 -10.92 9.73 8.86
C PRO A 67 -11.01 8.86 10.13
N GLY A 68 -10.71 7.56 10.01
CA GLY A 68 -10.66 6.63 11.13
C GLY A 68 -9.35 6.64 11.91
N PHE A 69 -8.31 7.30 11.40
CA PHE A 69 -7.02 7.35 12.05
C PHE A 69 -7.03 8.35 13.22
N LYS A 70 -6.66 7.86 14.41
CA LYS A 70 -6.64 8.65 15.66
C LYS A 70 -5.24 8.84 16.24
N GLY A 71 -4.20 8.60 15.45
CA GLY A 71 -2.82 8.80 15.88
C GLY A 71 -2.46 10.26 16.06
N THR A 72 -1.43 10.55 16.86
CA THR A 72 -0.86 11.88 17.04
C THR A 72 0.52 11.98 16.42
N VAL A 73 0.99 13.21 16.21
CA VAL A 73 2.33 13.47 15.65
C VAL A 73 3.42 12.88 16.56
N GLU A 74 3.20 12.93 17.88
CA GLU A 74 4.12 12.41 18.89
C GLU A 74 4.24 10.88 18.84
N GLN A 75 3.20 10.19 18.40
CA GLN A 75 3.19 8.74 18.20
C GLN A 75 3.87 8.33 16.87
N GLY A 76 4.03 9.27 15.96
CA GLY A 76 4.59 9.03 14.64
C GLY A 76 3.69 8.17 13.74
N LEU A 77 4.24 7.74 12.62
CA LEU A 77 3.51 6.92 11.66
C LEU A 77 3.47 5.44 12.12
N PRO A 78 2.33 4.77 11.99
CA PRO A 78 2.25 3.34 12.28
C PRO A 78 3.13 2.53 11.31
N ALA A 79 3.65 1.42 11.80
CA ALA A 79 4.42 0.48 10.99
C ALA A 79 3.45 -0.41 10.19
N LEU A 80 3.10 -0.01 8.98
CA LEU A 80 2.03 -0.60 8.17
C LEU A 80 2.09 -2.12 8.00
N ARG A 81 3.30 -2.70 7.87
CA ARG A 81 3.48 -4.14 7.63
C ARG A 81 3.82 -4.93 8.90
N ARG A 82 3.91 -4.27 10.06
CA ARG A 82 4.36 -4.93 11.30
C ARG A 82 3.49 -6.14 11.66
N ASP A 83 2.18 -5.97 11.60
CA ASP A 83 1.25 -7.05 11.95
C ASP A 83 1.32 -8.21 10.97
N TRP A 84 1.48 -7.94 9.68
CA TRP A 84 1.69 -8.98 8.68
C TRP A 84 3.00 -9.75 8.89
N ILE A 85 4.06 -9.05 9.27
CA ILE A 85 5.36 -9.66 9.55
C ILE A 85 5.29 -10.53 10.81
N LEU A 86 4.65 -10.02 11.87
CA LEU A 86 4.50 -10.75 13.12
C LEU A 86 3.61 -11.99 12.98
N SER A 87 2.52 -11.89 12.21
CA SER A 87 1.60 -13.01 11.98
C SER A 87 2.24 -14.19 11.25
N ARG A 88 3.28 -13.97 10.46
CA ARG A 88 4.07 -15.03 9.81
C ARG A 88 4.99 -15.77 10.78
N GLY A 89 5.26 -15.23 11.96
CA GLY A 89 5.96 -15.91 13.08
C GLY A 89 7.46 -15.84 12.93
N GLY A 90 8.22 -15.93 12.09
CA GLY A 90 9.70 -16.08 11.98
C GLY A 90 10.55 -14.95 12.59
N VAL A 91 9.95 -13.97 13.28
CA VAL A 91 10.63 -12.79 13.80
C VAL A 91 10.41 -12.61 15.31
N GLU A 92 11.27 -11.82 15.92
CA GLU A 92 11.21 -11.40 17.32
C GLU A 92 11.51 -9.91 17.47
N ASP A 93 10.95 -9.27 18.49
CA ASP A 93 11.32 -7.91 18.88
C ASP A 93 12.74 -7.88 19.45
N VAL A 94 13.53 -6.91 19.02
CA VAL A 94 14.86 -6.67 19.59
C VAL A 94 14.84 -5.39 20.39
N VAL A 95 15.32 -5.45 21.62
CA VAL A 95 15.63 -4.24 22.36
C VAL A 95 16.91 -3.67 21.80
N PRO A 96 16.90 -2.47 21.19
CA PRO A 96 18.12 -1.90 20.65
C PRO A 96 19.09 -1.59 21.78
N SER A 97 20.19 -2.28 21.86
CA SER A 97 21.31 -1.87 22.70
C SER A 97 22.13 -0.80 21.97
N PHE A 98 21.52 0.37 21.72
CA PHE A 98 22.26 1.53 21.25
C PHE A 98 23.04 2.11 22.42
N LYS A 99 24.24 1.61 22.66
CA LYS A 99 25.30 2.46 23.19
C LYS A 99 25.70 3.37 22.04
N SER A 100 25.30 4.64 22.10
CA SER A 100 25.81 5.65 21.20
C SER A 100 27.34 5.58 21.24
N ALA A 101 27.95 5.17 20.15
CA ALA A 101 29.42 5.13 20.02
C ALA A 101 30.04 6.55 20.00
N ARG A 102 29.22 7.57 20.05
CA ARG A 102 29.62 8.98 20.23
C ARG A 102 28.85 9.50 21.42
N GLY A 103 29.50 9.73 22.54
CA GLY A 103 28.98 10.29 23.77
C GLY A 103 28.35 11.69 23.70
N ASN A 104 27.72 12.03 22.62
CA ASN A 104 26.83 13.17 22.44
C ASN A 104 25.40 12.69 22.69
N GLU A 105 24.91 12.91 23.89
CA GLU A 105 23.50 12.95 24.20
C GLU A 105 22.88 14.20 23.53
N GLY A 106 22.72 14.12 22.20
CA GLY A 106 21.80 15.02 21.52
C GLY A 106 20.37 14.80 22.08
N PRO A 107 19.42 15.74 21.91
CA PRO A 107 18.05 15.57 22.38
C PRO A 107 17.54 14.24 21.85
N GLY A 108 17.43 13.27 22.77
CA GLY A 108 17.18 11.88 22.43
C GLY A 108 15.84 11.76 21.70
N ILE A 109 15.78 10.91 20.68
CA ILE A 109 14.50 10.54 20.06
C ILE A 109 13.56 10.09 21.17
N PRO A 110 12.38 10.73 21.31
CA PRO A 110 11.38 10.33 22.30
C PRO A 110 11.12 8.83 22.23
N GLU A 111 10.92 8.18 23.36
CA GLU A 111 10.75 6.73 23.42
C GLU A 111 9.52 6.27 22.62
N SER A 112 8.49 7.11 22.53
CA SER A 112 7.31 6.91 21.71
C SER A 112 7.59 6.80 20.20
N LEU A 113 8.66 7.44 19.74
CA LEU A 113 9.11 7.40 18.34
C LEU A 113 10.18 6.31 18.09
N ARG A 114 10.68 5.65 19.14
CA ARG A 114 11.64 4.56 18.99
C ARG A 114 10.91 3.29 18.53
N ARG A 115 11.07 2.96 17.27
CA ARG A 115 10.57 1.69 16.75
C ARG A 115 11.40 0.54 17.30
N LYS A 116 10.73 -0.49 17.82
CA LYS A 116 11.39 -1.74 18.16
C LYS A 116 11.70 -2.48 16.86
N PRO A 117 12.98 -2.67 16.48
CA PRO A 117 13.32 -3.40 15.28
C PRO A 117 12.93 -4.88 15.42
N LEU A 118 12.60 -5.49 14.29
CA LEU A 118 12.34 -6.92 14.21
C LEU A 118 13.60 -7.62 13.71
N ARG A 119 13.91 -8.76 14.28
CA ARG A 119 15.00 -9.63 13.86
C ARG A 119 14.45 -11.02 13.54
N ALA A 120 15.00 -11.66 12.52
CA ALA A 120 14.70 -13.07 12.26
C ALA A 120 15.13 -13.93 13.46
N LYS A 121 14.27 -14.85 13.88
CA LYS A 121 14.62 -15.88 14.86
C LYS A 121 15.74 -16.76 14.29
N ARG A 122 16.55 -17.34 15.18
CA ARG A 122 17.64 -18.24 14.76
C ARG A 122 17.09 -19.38 13.88
N GLY A 123 17.67 -19.54 12.70
CA GLY A 123 17.26 -20.56 11.73
C GLY A 123 16.05 -20.21 10.87
N SER A 124 15.45 -19.02 11.06
CA SER A 124 14.35 -18.55 10.21
C SER A 124 14.87 -17.66 9.08
N ILE A 125 14.39 -17.90 7.86
CA ILE A 125 14.59 -17.01 6.71
C ILE A 125 13.25 -16.29 6.46
N VAL A 126 13.26 -14.97 6.56
CA VAL A 126 12.04 -14.15 6.58
C VAL A 126 11.98 -13.15 5.42
N THR A 127 12.65 -13.46 4.32
CA THR A 127 12.64 -12.61 3.13
C THR A 127 11.46 -12.92 2.23
N GLN A 128 10.97 -11.91 1.52
CA GLN A 128 9.91 -12.11 0.53
C GLN A 128 10.31 -13.12 -0.56
N LEU A 129 11.60 -13.12 -0.94
CA LEU A 129 12.15 -14.09 -1.89
C LEU A 129 11.99 -15.54 -1.39
N GLU A 130 12.29 -15.79 -0.13
CA GLU A 130 12.16 -17.12 0.45
C GLU A 130 10.71 -17.58 0.49
N TYR A 131 9.80 -16.72 0.98
CA TYR A 131 8.36 -17.03 0.94
C TYR A 131 7.88 -17.34 -0.48
N ALA A 132 8.30 -16.53 -1.46
CA ALA A 132 7.94 -16.72 -2.85
C ALA A 132 8.44 -18.07 -3.40
N ARG A 133 9.69 -18.48 -3.11
CA ARG A 133 10.28 -19.75 -3.51
C ARG A 133 9.59 -20.96 -2.86
N GLN A 134 9.04 -20.78 -1.67
CA GLN A 134 8.22 -21.78 -0.99
C GLN A 134 6.77 -21.81 -1.51
N GLY A 135 6.42 -20.99 -2.49
CA GLY A 135 5.06 -20.91 -3.05
C GLY A 135 4.08 -20.11 -2.19
N ILE A 136 4.56 -19.45 -1.15
CA ILE A 136 3.73 -18.69 -0.22
C ILE A 136 3.45 -17.30 -0.79
N ILE A 137 2.16 -16.96 -0.89
CA ILE A 137 1.71 -15.60 -1.22
C ILE A 137 1.61 -14.81 0.07
N THR A 138 2.36 -13.72 0.17
CA THR A 138 2.33 -12.85 1.35
C THR A 138 1.30 -11.72 1.18
N PRO A 139 0.83 -11.09 2.28
CA PRO A 139 -0.03 -9.92 2.19
C PRO A 139 0.54 -8.80 1.32
N GLU A 140 1.86 -8.63 1.32
CA GLU A 140 2.55 -7.65 0.48
C GLU A 140 2.39 -7.95 -1.02
N MET A 141 2.43 -9.21 -1.43
CA MET A 141 2.25 -9.62 -2.83
C MET A 141 0.81 -9.35 -3.30
N GLU A 142 -0.17 -9.65 -2.46
CA GLU A 142 -1.56 -9.34 -2.75
C GLU A 142 -1.81 -7.83 -2.79
N PHE A 143 -1.20 -7.06 -1.88
CA PHE A 143 -1.28 -5.60 -1.88
C PHE A 143 -0.79 -5.01 -3.20
N ILE A 144 0.34 -5.51 -3.72
CA ILE A 144 0.92 -5.08 -4.99
C ILE A 144 -0.03 -5.39 -6.14
N ALA A 145 -0.56 -6.62 -6.21
CA ALA A 145 -1.48 -7.02 -7.26
C ALA A 145 -2.72 -6.11 -7.32
N ILE A 146 -3.33 -5.83 -6.17
CA ILE A 146 -4.49 -4.93 -6.08
C ILE A 146 -4.13 -3.51 -6.53
N ARG A 147 -2.99 -2.99 -6.05
CA ARG A 147 -2.54 -1.64 -6.39
C ARG A 147 -2.34 -1.47 -7.89
N GLU A 148 -1.64 -2.41 -8.53
CA GLU A 148 -1.32 -2.32 -9.95
C GLU A 148 -2.59 -2.44 -10.82
N ASN A 149 -3.49 -3.37 -10.52
CA ASN A 149 -4.73 -3.55 -11.28
C ASN A 149 -5.62 -2.30 -11.24
N LEU A 150 -5.90 -1.74 -10.06
CA LEU A 150 -6.72 -0.54 -9.96
C LEU A 150 -6.05 0.70 -10.58
N GLY A 151 -4.73 0.76 -10.55
CA GLY A 151 -3.99 1.78 -11.29
C GLY A 151 -4.18 1.67 -12.79
N MET A 152 -4.23 0.45 -13.32
CA MET A 152 -4.44 0.19 -14.75
C MET A 152 -5.88 0.46 -15.21
N GLU A 153 -6.88 0.00 -14.45
CA GLU A 153 -8.31 0.13 -14.80
C GLU A 153 -8.77 1.60 -14.90
N ASN A 154 -8.11 2.49 -14.20
CA ASN A 154 -8.53 3.89 -14.07
C ASN A 154 -7.65 4.89 -14.84
N THR A 155 -6.72 4.42 -15.67
CA THR A 155 -5.91 5.30 -16.53
C THR A 155 -6.61 5.50 -17.85
N PRO A 156 -7.10 6.71 -18.18
CA PRO A 156 -7.77 6.98 -19.46
C PRO A 156 -6.80 6.81 -20.64
N GLY A 157 -7.17 6.01 -21.61
CA GLY A 157 -6.55 5.94 -22.93
C GLY A 157 -5.13 5.36 -23.01
N ASN A 158 -4.84 4.57 -24.03
CA ASN A 158 -3.53 4.01 -24.41
C ASN A 158 -2.89 2.91 -23.53
N TRP A 159 -3.47 2.51 -22.42
CA TRP A 159 -2.91 1.41 -21.66
C TRP A 159 -3.05 0.07 -22.38
N THR A 160 -4.17 -0.12 -23.10
CA THR A 160 -4.39 -1.31 -23.94
C THR A 160 -3.39 -1.41 -25.11
N ALA A 161 -3.00 -0.29 -25.71
CA ALA A 161 -1.99 -0.27 -26.77
C ALA A 161 -0.58 -0.56 -26.25
N ARG A 162 -0.26 -0.12 -25.02
CA ARG A 162 1.03 -0.44 -24.37
C ARG A 162 1.08 -1.89 -23.89
N SER A 163 -0.04 -2.48 -23.47
CA SER A 163 -0.07 -3.83 -22.95
C SER A 163 -0.01 -4.91 -24.02
N ALA A 164 -0.35 -4.60 -25.28
CA ALA A 164 -0.20 -5.53 -26.39
C ALA A 164 1.28 -5.90 -26.69
N SER A 165 2.22 -5.06 -26.27
CA SER A 165 3.67 -5.30 -26.41
C SER A 165 4.38 -5.51 -25.06
N ALA A 166 3.66 -5.45 -23.95
CA ALA A 166 4.26 -5.59 -22.63
C ALA A 166 4.49 -7.08 -22.28
N PRO A 167 5.64 -7.42 -21.67
CA PRO A 167 5.97 -8.80 -21.32
C PRO A 167 5.24 -9.31 -20.06
N TYR A 168 4.22 -8.61 -19.58
CA TYR A 168 3.45 -8.96 -18.37
C TYR A 168 1.94 -8.99 -18.66
N PRO A 169 1.14 -9.75 -17.87
CA PRO A 169 -0.28 -9.91 -18.10
C PRO A 169 -1.07 -8.61 -17.89
N LEU A 170 -2.21 -8.49 -18.59
CA LEU A 170 -3.16 -7.39 -18.40
C LEU A 170 -3.75 -7.30 -16.99
N HIS A 171 -3.86 -8.44 -16.33
CA HIS A 171 -4.32 -8.55 -14.96
C HIS A 171 -3.24 -9.20 -14.11
N ILE A 172 -2.74 -8.47 -13.12
CA ILE A 172 -1.70 -8.93 -12.21
C ILE A 172 -2.34 -9.67 -11.05
N THR A 173 -2.03 -10.96 -10.90
CA THR A 173 -2.50 -11.76 -9.77
C THR A 173 -1.46 -11.82 -8.66
N PRO A 174 -1.84 -12.11 -7.41
CA PRO A 174 -0.88 -12.35 -6.33
C PRO A 174 0.12 -13.46 -6.65
N GLU A 175 -0.31 -14.51 -7.38
CA GLU A 175 0.54 -15.60 -7.86
C GLU A 175 1.58 -15.11 -8.85
N PHE A 176 1.18 -14.22 -9.78
CA PHE A 176 2.11 -13.61 -10.72
C PHE A 176 3.18 -12.81 -9.98
N VAL A 177 2.80 -11.99 -8.99
CA VAL A 177 3.76 -11.22 -8.17
C VAL A 177 4.72 -12.17 -7.44
N ARG A 178 4.19 -13.24 -6.81
CA ARG A 178 5.01 -14.28 -6.17
C ARG A 178 6.03 -14.88 -7.13
N ASP A 179 5.60 -15.26 -8.32
CA ASP A 179 6.46 -15.91 -9.31
C ASP A 179 7.55 -14.97 -9.84
N GLU A 180 7.24 -13.69 -10.01
CA GLU A 180 8.23 -12.67 -10.39
C GLU A 180 9.27 -12.44 -9.27
N VAL A 181 8.84 -12.45 -8.02
CA VAL A 181 9.73 -12.38 -6.86
C VAL A 181 10.59 -13.64 -6.75
N ALA A 182 10.00 -14.85 -6.90
CA ALA A 182 10.71 -16.11 -6.83
C ALA A 182 11.82 -16.23 -7.89
N ARG A 183 11.60 -15.68 -9.07
CA ARG A 183 12.56 -15.61 -10.19
C ARG A 183 13.56 -14.49 -10.07
N GLY A 184 13.44 -13.61 -9.06
CA GLY A 184 14.33 -12.48 -8.86
C GLY A 184 14.09 -11.31 -9.84
N ARG A 185 12.94 -11.27 -10.53
CA ARG A 185 12.59 -10.19 -11.46
C ARG A 185 11.83 -9.06 -10.77
N ALA A 186 11.26 -9.29 -9.61
CA ALA A 186 10.66 -8.29 -8.74
C ALA A 186 11.26 -8.37 -7.34
N ILE A 187 11.34 -7.22 -6.65
CA ILE A 187 11.84 -7.10 -5.28
C ILE A 187 10.77 -6.44 -4.44
N ILE A 188 10.48 -7.04 -3.29
CA ILE A 188 9.68 -6.44 -2.23
C ILE A 188 10.63 -6.18 -1.06
N PRO A 189 10.91 -4.91 -0.72
CA PRO A 189 11.87 -4.51 0.31
C PRO A 189 11.39 -4.85 1.73
#